data_dd487ff14f72ea7c41bd0b1d0ef3f9c1
#
_entry.id   dd487ff14f72ea7c41bd0b1d0ef3f9c1
#
_cell.length_a   1.000
_cell.length_b   1.000
_cell.length_c   1.000
_cell.angle_alpha   90.00
_cell.angle_beta   90.00
_cell.angle_gamma   90.00
#
_symmetry.space_group_name_H-M   'P 1'
#
loop_
_entity.id
_entity.type
_entity.pdbx_description
1 polymer ?
#
loop_
_entity_poly.entity_id
_entity_poly.type
_entity_poly.pdbx_seq_one_letter_code
_entity_poly.pdbx_strand_id
1 'polypeptide(L)'
;AERKLDEKRQRALTRYYIDAGSGGIAVGVHSTQFEIRDPEHNLFEPVLRMAAEEVERANISRPFIKVAGICGPTEQALEETEIALRLGYDAGLVSMGGLQDWTEEQHLERIRKIAERIPVFGFYLQPSVGGRIFSYDFWRQMADIPGVVAIKIAPFNRYQTIDVVRAVCNSDRRDEIALYTGNDDNIVADLLTEYSFNVNGKQVKKRIVGGLLGHWAVWTKKAVELLEEIKAVRNEPTIAAE
;
A
#
# COMPACT_ATOMS: atom_id res chain seq x y z
N ALA A 1 -24.01 14.41 -14.33
CA ALA A 1 -22.65 14.86 -14.11
C ALA A 1 -21.83 14.60 -15.37
N GLU A 2 -21.08 15.60 -15.82
CA GLU A 2 -20.36 15.58 -17.11
C GLU A 2 -19.08 14.72 -17.11
N ARG A 3 -18.83 13.94 -16.06
CA ARG A 3 -17.62 13.12 -15.86
C ARG A 3 -16.29 13.89 -16.06
N LYS A 4 -16.28 15.19 -15.72
CA LYS A 4 -15.06 16.01 -15.73
C LYS A 4 -14.42 16.03 -14.35
N LEU A 5 -13.09 16.19 -14.33
CA LEU A 5 -12.34 16.36 -13.10
C LEU A 5 -12.79 17.61 -12.36
N ASP A 6 -13.18 17.45 -11.08
CA ASP A 6 -13.45 18.57 -10.17
C ASP A 6 -12.20 18.82 -9.31
N GLU A 7 -11.31 19.65 -9.81
CA GLU A 7 -10.04 19.96 -9.15
C GLU A 7 -10.25 20.50 -7.72
N LYS A 8 -11.27 21.33 -7.51
CA LYS A 8 -11.55 21.89 -6.19
C LYS A 8 -11.86 20.82 -5.17
N ARG A 9 -12.67 19.83 -5.53
CA ARG A 9 -13.01 18.71 -4.65
C ARG A 9 -11.84 17.74 -4.50
N GLN A 10 -11.10 17.47 -5.57
CA GLN A 10 -9.91 16.61 -5.52
C GLN A 10 -8.86 17.17 -4.55
N ARG A 11 -8.57 18.46 -4.61
CA ARG A 11 -7.67 19.14 -3.67
C ARG A 11 -8.22 19.14 -2.24
N ALA A 12 -9.52 19.40 -2.08
CA ALA A 12 -10.17 19.37 -0.77
C ALA A 12 -10.08 17.98 -0.12
N LEU A 13 -10.17 16.91 -0.89
CA LEU A 13 -10.01 15.53 -0.39
C LEU A 13 -8.59 15.31 0.18
N THR A 14 -7.56 15.76 -0.50
CA THR A 14 -6.18 15.67 0.01
C THR A 14 -6.02 16.45 1.33
N ARG A 15 -6.54 17.68 1.40
CA ARG A 15 -6.51 18.45 2.65
C ARG A 15 -7.26 17.76 3.78
N TYR A 16 -8.41 17.14 3.48
CA TYR A 16 -9.15 16.35 4.47
C TYR A 16 -8.30 15.22 5.07
N TYR A 17 -7.56 14.48 4.26
CA TYR A 17 -6.68 13.41 4.76
C TYR A 17 -5.56 13.97 5.65
N ILE A 18 -4.97 15.08 5.28
CA ILE A 18 -3.92 15.75 6.06
C ILE A 18 -4.47 16.21 7.41
N ASP A 19 -5.60 16.91 7.40
CA ASP A 19 -6.26 17.48 8.60
C ASP A 19 -6.80 16.39 9.51
N ALA A 20 -7.21 15.26 8.96
CA ALA A 20 -7.63 14.08 9.72
C ALA A 20 -6.48 13.40 10.47
N GLY A 21 -5.22 13.73 10.17
CA GLY A 21 -4.05 13.19 10.84
C GLY A 21 -3.47 11.92 10.21
N SER A 22 -3.81 11.59 8.95
CA SER A 22 -3.24 10.42 8.28
C SER A 22 -1.71 10.47 8.21
N GLY A 23 -1.03 9.34 8.27
CA GLY A 23 0.43 9.25 8.13
C GLY A 23 0.92 9.39 6.69
N GLY A 24 0.02 9.47 5.72
CA GLY A 24 0.34 9.62 4.31
C GLY A 24 -0.90 9.51 3.42
N ILE A 25 -0.68 9.58 2.13
CA ILE A 25 -1.70 9.40 1.09
C ILE A 25 -1.22 8.41 0.03
N ALA A 26 -2.15 7.64 -0.55
CA ALA A 26 -1.92 6.83 -1.74
C ALA A 26 -2.83 7.31 -2.87
N VAL A 27 -2.25 7.69 -3.99
CA VAL A 27 -2.94 8.34 -5.12
C VAL A 27 -2.74 7.54 -6.40
N GLY A 28 -3.75 7.48 -7.26
CA GLY A 28 -3.70 6.68 -8.48
C GLY A 28 -3.82 5.16 -8.24
N VAL A 29 -4.34 4.77 -7.07
CA VAL A 29 -4.60 3.39 -6.65
C VAL A 29 -6.07 3.02 -6.90
N HIS A 30 -6.50 1.82 -6.48
CA HIS A 30 -7.83 1.28 -6.76
C HIS A 30 -8.98 2.24 -6.41
N SER A 31 -8.99 2.86 -5.23
CA SER A 31 -10.06 3.78 -4.82
C SER A 31 -10.05 5.13 -5.57
N THR A 32 -8.96 5.47 -6.26
CA THR A 32 -8.87 6.66 -7.13
C THR A 32 -9.36 6.38 -8.54
N GLN A 33 -9.72 5.13 -8.86
CA GLN A 33 -10.06 4.61 -10.18
C GLN A 33 -8.84 4.40 -11.09
N PHE A 34 -8.67 3.19 -11.61
CA PHE A 34 -7.60 2.90 -12.55
C PHE A 34 -7.82 3.58 -13.92
N GLU A 35 -9.09 3.87 -14.27
CA GLU A 35 -9.50 4.54 -15.51
C GLU A 35 -8.95 5.96 -15.68
N ILE A 36 -8.41 6.59 -14.65
CA ILE A 36 -7.70 7.88 -14.79
C ILE A 36 -6.51 7.81 -15.74
N ARG A 37 -6.07 6.58 -16.07
CA ARG A 37 -4.99 6.27 -17.02
C ARG A 37 -5.47 6.14 -18.45
N ASP A 38 -6.78 6.02 -18.66
CA ASP A 38 -7.35 5.95 -20.00
C ASP A 38 -6.91 7.18 -20.81
N PRO A 39 -6.37 7.01 -22.03
CA PRO A 39 -5.98 8.11 -22.90
C PRO A 39 -7.10 9.14 -23.14
N GLU A 40 -8.37 8.70 -23.13
CA GLU A 40 -9.53 9.60 -23.23
C GLU A 40 -9.59 10.57 -22.05
N HIS A 41 -9.17 10.15 -20.86
CA HIS A 41 -9.23 10.96 -19.65
C HIS A 41 -7.90 11.64 -19.35
N ASN A 42 -6.79 10.94 -19.51
CA ASN A 42 -5.42 11.40 -19.24
C ASN A 42 -5.27 12.16 -17.92
N LEU A 43 -5.79 11.58 -16.84
CA LEU A 43 -5.88 12.23 -15.53
C LEU A 43 -4.84 11.72 -14.51
N PHE A 44 -4.02 10.73 -14.87
CA PHE A 44 -3.06 10.15 -13.91
C PHE A 44 -2.10 11.22 -13.36
N GLU A 45 -1.32 11.86 -14.20
CA GLU A 45 -0.39 12.91 -13.77
C GLU A 45 -1.09 14.12 -13.14
N PRO A 46 -2.19 14.67 -13.69
CA PRO A 46 -2.92 15.76 -13.04
C PRO A 46 -3.38 15.45 -11.61
N VAL A 47 -3.89 14.26 -11.35
CA VAL A 47 -4.38 13.86 -10.01
C VAL A 47 -3.23 13.71 -9.03
N LEU A 48 -2.12 13.08 -9.44
CA LEU A 48 -0.91 12.98 -8.61
C LEU A 48 -0.34 14.36 -8.28
N ARG A 49 -0.26 15.24 -9.27
CA ARG A 49 0.26 16.61 -9.10
C ARG A 49 -0.56 17.41 -8.10
N MET A 50 -1.87 17.41 -8.22
CA MET A 50 -2.76 18.12 -7.28
C MET A 50 -2.56 17.65 -5.84
N ALA A 51 -2.42 16.35 -5.62
CA ALA A 51 -2.19 15.80 -4.29
C ALA A 51 -0.80 16.21 -3.74
N ALA A 52 0.24 16.13 -4.55
CA ALA A 52 1.59 16.54 -4.16
C ALA A 52 1.65 18.04 -3.80
N GLU A 53 1.03 18.90 -4.59
CA GLU A 53 0.95 20.35 -4.32
C GLU A 53 0.21 20.67 -3.01
N GLU A 54 -0.87 19.97 -2.69
CA GLU A 54 -1.60 20.18 -1.43
C GLU A 54 -0.78 19.72 -0.21
N VAL A 55 -0.03 18.64 -0.34
CA VAL A 55 0.90 18.18 0.71
C VAL A 55 2.01 19.19 0.94
N GLU A 56 2.60 19.73 -0.12
CA GLU A 56 3.64 20.76 -0.03
C GLU A 56 3.10 22.05 0.62
N ARG A 57 1.93 22.52 0.19
CA ARG A 57 1.27 23.71 0.77
C ARG A 57 0.94 23.57 2.24
N ALA A 58 0.60 22.37 2.68
CA ALA A 58 0.24 22.10 4.07
C ALA A 58 1.42 22.23 5.04
N ASN A 59 2.67 22.22 4.56
CA ASN A 59 3.88 22.35 5.36
C ASN A 59 3.86 21.47 6.62
N ILE A 60 3.61 20.17 6.43
CA ILE A 60 3.34 19.20 7.48
C ILE A 60 4.59 18.99 8.33
N SER A 61 4.53 19.23 9.65
CA SER A 61 5.65 19.08 10.58
C SER A 61 5.88 17.65 11.09
N ARG A 62 4.97 16.71 10.80
CA ARG A 62 5.08 15.28 11.16
C ARG A 62 5.48 14.44 9.95
N PRO A 63 5.98 13.21 10.14
CA PRO A 63 6.22 12.31 9.03
C PRO A 63 4.94 12.11 8.20
N PHE A 64 5.05 12.25 6.88
CA PHE A 64 3.95 12.08 5.95
C PHE A 64 4.47 11.51 4.63
N ILE A 65 3.96 10.36 4.21
CA ILE A 65 4.42 9.65 3.02
C ILE A 65 3.45 9.86 1.85
N LYS A 66 3.99 10.12 0.66
CA LYS A 66 3.25 10.16 -0.60
C LYS A 66 3.52 8.89 -1.38
N VAL A 67 2.48 8.10 -1.66
CA VAL A 67 2.56 6.85 -2.40
C VAL A 67 1.81 6.98 -3.72
N ALA A 68 2.49 6.76 -4.84
CA ALA A 68 1.87 6.74 -6.16
C ALA A 68 1.45 5.32 -6.55
N GLY A 69 0.26 5.13 -7.09
CA GLY A 69 -0.12 3.87 -7.72
C GLY A 69 0.69 3.66 -9.00
N ILE A 70 1.22 2.46 -9.19
CA ILE A 70 1.98 2.04 -10.38
C ILE A 70 1.31 0.81 -10.97
N CYS A 71 0.88 0.88 -12.23
CA CYS A 71 0.08 -0.14 -12.90
C CYS A 71 0.67 -0.54 -14.26
N GLY A 72 0.02 -1.52 -14.91
CA GLY A 72 0.29 -1.91 -16.28
C GLY A 72 1.59 -2.71 -16.49
N PRO A 73 1.92 -3.04 -17.72
CA PRO A 73 3.16 -3.70 -18.11
C PRO A 73 4.41 -2.90 -17.70
N THR A 74 5.59 -3.51 -17.83
CA THR A 74 6.85 -2.92 -17.34
C THR A 74 7.10 -1.52 -17.90
N GLU A 75 6.88 -1.29 -19.18
CA GLU A 75 7.11 0.02 -19.81
C GLU A 75 6.22 1.10 -19.21
N GLN A 76 4.91 0.87 -19.16
CA GLN A 76 3.96 1.78 -18.50
C GLN A 76 4.31 2.00 -17.03
N ALA A 77 4.65 0.93 -16.31
CA ALA A 77 5.01 1.04 -14.90
C ALA A 77 6.25 1.91 -14.67
N LEU A 78 7.24 1.85 -15.54
CA LEU A 78 8.43 2.70 -15.48
C LEU A 78 8.10 4.16 -15.84
N GLU A 79 7.25 4.42 -16.82
CA GLU A 79 6.77 5.77 -17.14
C GLU A 79 5.99 6.38 -15.95
N GLU A 80 5.08 5.63 -15.35
CA GLU A 80 4.36 6.06 -14.13
C GLU A 80 5.31 6.31 -12.96
N THR A 81 6.35 5.52 -12.84
CA THR A 81 7.42 5.70 -11.82
C THR A 81 8.17 7.02 -12.04
N GLU A 82 8.55 7.35 -13.26
CA GLU A 82 9.23 8.63 -13.56
C GLU A 82 8.30 9.84 -13.29
N ILE A 83 7.01 9.72 -13.57
CA ILE A 83 6.03 10.75 -13.21
C ILE A 83 5.97 10.92 -11.68
N ALA A 84 5.88 9.82 -10.93
CA ALA A 84 5.83 9.83 -9.48
C ALA A 84 7.09 10.48 -8.87
N LEU A 85 8.27 10.11 -9.35
CA LEU A 85 9.55 10.69 -8.91
C LEU A 85 9.61 12.19 -9.18
N ARG A 86 9.25 12.64 -10.38
CA ARG A 86 9.22 14.05 -10.76
C ARG A 86 8.28 14.88 -9.88
N LEU A 87 7.19 14.28 -9.40
CA LEU A 87 6.22 14.90 -8.50
C LEU A 87 6.57 14.71 -7.01
N GLY A 88 7.74 14.16 -6.69
CA GLY A 88 8.25 14.00 -5.34
C GLY A 88 7.49 12.97 -4.50
N TYR A 89 6.98 11.89 -5.11
CA TYR A 89 6.44 10.75 -4.37
C TYR A 89 7.55 9.91 -3.76
N ASP A 90 7.29 9.36 -2.58
CA ASP A 90 8.28 8.65 -1.76
C ASP A 90 8.32 7.15 -2.07
N ALA A 91 7.22 6.58 -2.57
CA ALA A 91 7.11 5.16 -2.91
C ALA A 91 6.06 4.90 -4.00
N GLY A 92 6.20 3.78 -4.69
CA GLY A 92 5.23 3.27 -5.66
C GLY A 92 4.44 2.09 -5.13
N LEU A 93 3.10 2.19 -5.05
CA LEU A 93 2.20 1.06 -4.77
C LEU A 93 1.99 0.28 -6.06
N VAL A 94 2.70 -0.84 -6.19
CA VAL A 94 2.76 -1.62 -7.43
C VAL A 94 1.59 -2.59 -7.51
N SER A 95 0.61 -2.28 -8.37
CA SER A 95 -0.49 -3.19 -8.68
C SER A 95 -0.06 -4.25 -9.68
N MET A 96 -0.49 -5.48 -9.44
CA MET A 96 -0.31 -6.62 -10.34
C MET A 96 -1.62 -6.97 -11.09
N GLY A 97 -2.66 -6.16 -10.89
CA GLY A 97 -3.93 -6.29 -11.59
C GLY A 97 -3.81 -5.98 -13.09
N GLY A 98 -4.70 -6.58 -13.89
CA GLY A 98 -4.72 -6.40 -15.34
C GLY A 98 -3.65 -7.16 -16.14
N LEU A 99 -2.79 -7.95 -15.45
CA LEU A 99 -1.71 -8.75 -16.03
C LEU A 99 -1.94 -10.25 -15.77
N GLN A 100 -3.14 -10.73 -16.08
CA GLN A 100 -3.60 -12.07 -15.68
C GLN A 100 -2.78 -13.20 -16.31
N ASP A 101 -2.29 -13.00 -17.55
CA ASP A 101 -1.52 -14.01 -18.30
C ASP A 101 -0.05 -14.03 -17.94
N TRP A 102 0.40 -13.11 -17.06
CA TRP A 102 1.79 -13.05 -16.63
C TRP A 102 2.12 -14.15 -15.62
N THR A 103 3.31 -14.72 -15.75
CA THR A 103 3.87 -15.62 -14.74
C THR A 103 4.30 -14.84 -13.48
N GLU A 104 4.43 -15.52 -12.37
CA GLU A 104 4.95 -14.90 -11.13
C GLU A 104 6.36 -14.32 -11.33
N GLU A 105 7.22 -14.99 -12.11
CA GLU A 105 8.56 -14.49 -12.42
C GLU A 105 8.52 -13.20 -13.24
N GLN A 106 7.62 -13.07 -14.21
CA GLN A 106 7.45 -11.82 -14.96
C GLN A 106 7.01 -10.67 -14.06
N HIS A 107 6.14 -10.94 -13.07
CA HIS A 107 5.79 -9.95 -12.06
C HIS A 107 7.00 -9.56 -11.19
N LEU A 108 7.79 -10.54 -10.73
CA LEU A 108 8.99 -10.29 -9.92
C LEU A 108 10.03 -9.47 -10.68
N GLU A 109 10.26 -9.79 -11.95
CA GLU A 109 11.18 -9.04 -12.82
C GLU A 109 10.73 -7.59 -13.00
N ARG A 110 9.43 -7.35 -13.21
CA ARG A 110 8.85 -6.02 -13.27
C ARG A 110 9.06 -5.26 -11.96
N ILE A 111 8.82 -5.92 -10.82
CA ILE A 111 9.01 -5.31 -9.49
C ILE A 111 10.48 -4.93 -9.27
N ARG A 112 11.44 -5.78 -9.66
CA ARG A 112 12.87 -5.47 -9.58
C ARG A 112 13.21 -4.19 -10.35
N LYS A 113 12.73 -4.05 -11.59
CA LYS A 113 12.98 -2.86 -12.43
C LYS A 113 12.38 -1.58 -11.83
N ILE A 114 11.20 -1.66 -11.23
CA ILE A 114 10.59 -0.52 -10.53
C ILE A 114 11.39 -0.19 -9.26
N ALA A 115 11.79 -1.21 -8.49
CA ALA A 115 12.53 -1.06 -7.23
C ALA A 115 13.93 -0.44 -7.40
N GLU A 116 14.53 -0.53 -8.61
CA GLU A 116 15.76 0.19 -8.96
C GLU A 116 15.57 1.71 -9.05
N ARG A 117 14.35 2.20 -9.14
CA ARG A 117 14.01 3.61 -9.35
C ARG A 117 13.35 4.26 -8.15
N ILE A 118 12.38 3.59 -7.54
CA ILE A 118 11.57 4.10 -6.43
C ILE A 118 11.36 2.99 -5.39
N PRO A 119 11.31 3.30 -4.09
CA PRO A 119 10.90 2.34 -3.07
C PRO A 119 9.53 1.73 -3.41
N VAL A 120 9.47 0.39 -3.38
CA VAL A 120 8.26 -0.35 -3.76
C VAL A 120 7.40 -0.68 -2.55
N PHE A 121 6.15 -0.34 -2.66
CA PHE A 121 5.06 -0.80 -1.81
C PHE A 121 4.30 -1.90 -2.59
N GLY A 122 4.45 -3.16 -2.22
CA GLY A 122 3.75 -4.27 -2.86
C GLY A 122 2.25 -4.22 -2.59
N PHE A 123 1.45 -4.78 -3.51
CA PHE A 123 0.01 -4.77 -3.36
C PHE A 123 -0.62 -6.12 -3.68
N TYR A 124 -1.09 -6.83 -2.65
CA TYR A 124 -1.93 -8.00 -2.80
C TYR A 124 -3.39 -7.58 -2.98
N LEU A 125 -3.83 -7.47 -4.22
CA LEU A 125 -5.21 -7.15 -4.58
C LEU A 125 -6.02 -8.45 -4.72
N GLN A 126 -7.24 -8.48 -4.17
CA GLN A 126 -8.14 -9.63 -4.27
C GLN A 126 -8.60 -9.89 -5.72
N PRO A 127 -8.87 -11.17 -6.09
CA PRO A 127 -9.29 -11.52 -7.45
C PRO A 127 -10.60 -10.87 -7.90
N SER A 128 -11.56 -10.64 -6.98
CA SER A 128 -12.87 -10.08 -7.31
C SER A 128 -12.85 -8.65 -7.88
N VAL A 129 -11.73 -7.95 -7.73
CA VAL A 129 -11.53 -6.58 -8.25
C VAL A 129 -10.30 -6.48 -9.16
N GLY A 130 -9.98 -7.55 -9.88
CA GLY A 130 -8.92 -7.57 -10.88
C GLY A 130 -7.54 -7.99 -10.38
N GLY A 131 -7.42 -8.43 -9.13
CA GLY A 131 -6.21 -9.06 -8.61
C GLY A 131 -6.11 -10.55 -8.96
N ARG A 132 -5.15 -11.22 -8.37
CA ARG A 132 -4.99 -12.68 -8.49
C ARG A 132 -4.36 -13.27 -7.22
N ILE A 133 -4.48 -14.59 -7.06
CA ILE A 133 -3.80 -15.33 -6.00
C ILE A 133 -2.35 -15.57 -6.43
N PHE A 134 -1.42 -15.22 -5.57
CA PHE A 134 0.00 -15.48 -5.72
C PHE A 134 0.46 -16.55 -4.73
N SER A 135 1.47 -17.33 -5.12
CA SER A 135 2.06 -18.36 -4.26
C SER A 135 2.79 -17.75 -3.05
N TYR A 136 3.01 -18.56 -2.03
CA TYR A 136 3.91 -18.21 -0.92
C TYR A 136 5.31 -17.85 -1.43
N ASP A 137 5.83 -18.62 -2.40
CA ASP A 137 7.17 -18.41 -2.96
C ASP A 137 7.29 -17.08 -3.70
N PHE A 138 6.23 -16.63 -4.36
CA PHE A 138 6.18 -15.28 -4.94
C PHE A 138 6.41 -14.20 -3.87
N TRP A 139 5.65 -14.23 -2.78
CA TRP A 139 5.78 -13.25 -1.70
C TRP A 139 7.14 -13.33 -1.00
N ARG A 140 7.66 -14.56 -0.88
CA ARG A 140 8.99 -14.77 -0.30
C ARG A 140 10.08 -14.14 -1.16
N GLN A 141 10.05 -14.37 -2.47
CA GLN A 141 10.99 -13.77 -3.42
C GLN A 141 10.81 -12.24 -3.50
N MET A 142 9.58 -11.75 -3.49
CA MET A 142 9.31 -10.32 -3.47
C MET A 142 9.91 -9.65 -2.23
N ALA A 143 9.80 -10.27 -1.06
CA ALA A 143 10.38 -9.76 0.17
C ALA A 143 11.92 -9.66 0.12
N ASP A 144 12.57 -10.44 -0.72
CA ASP A 144 14.03 -10.40 -0.90
C ASP A 144 14.49 -9.34 -1.92
N ILE A 145 13.58 -8.73 -2.69
CA ILE A 145 13.95 -7.70 -3.66
C ILE A 145 14.42 -6.45 -2.92
N PRO A 146 15.66 -5.96 -3.14
CA PRO A 146 16.10 -4.69 -2.61
C PRO A 146 15.16 -3.56 -3.07
N GLY A 147 14.83 -2.63 -2.17
CA GLY A 147 13.90 -1.54 -2.48
C GLY A 147 12.43 -1.87 -2.26
N VAL A 148 12.01 -3.13 -2.04
CA VAL A 148 10.68 -3.42 -1.48
C VAL A 148 10.69 -3.04 -0.01
N VAL A 149 9.89 -2.03 0.37
CA VAL A 149 9.88 -1.45 1.73
C VAL A 149 8.58 -1.69 2.47
N ALA A 150 7.51 -2.05 1.76
CA ALA A 150 6.22 -2.35 2.37
C ALA A 150 5.38 -3.28 1.50
N ILE A 151 4.38 -3.93 2.11
CA ILE A 151 3.36 -4.70 1.39
C ILE A 151 1.98 -4.37 1.96
N LYS A 152 1.07 -3.96 1.08
CA LYS A 152 -0.36 -3.86 1.35
C LYS A 152 -1.02 -5.21 1.11
N ILE A 153 -1.70 -5.74 2.12
CA ILE A 153 -2.30 -7.07 2.14
C ILE A 153 -3.82 -6.91 2.09
N ALA A 154 -4.42 -7.20 0.94
CA ALA A 154 -5.85 -7.03 0.71
C ALA A 154 -6.48 -8.21 -0.07
N PRO A 155 -6.17 -9.48 0.27
CA PRO A 155 -6.80 -10.63 -0.39
C PRO A 155 -8.19 -10.95 0.15
N PHE A 156 -8.62 -10.40 1.28
CA PHE A 156 -9.85 -10.75 2.01
C PHE A 156 -9.92 -12.24 2.37
N ASN A 157 -8.76 -12.84 2.61
CA ASN A 157 -8.58 -14.22 2.98
C ASN A 157 -7.49 -14.35 4.04
N ARG A 158 -7.86 -14.93 5.19
CA ARG A 158 -6.95 -15.04 6.34
C ARG A 158 -5.70 -15.87 6.02
N TYR A 159 -5.85 -16.98 5.31
CA TYR A 159 -4.72 -17.85 4.98
C TYR A 159 -3.72 -17.16 4.05
N GLN A 160 -4.21 -16.45 3.04
CA GLN A 160 -3.38 -15.67 2.14
C GLN A 160 -2.70 -14.50 2.87
N THR A 161 -3.38 -13.86 3.81
CA THR A 161 -2.78 -12.85 4.70
C THR A 161 -1.62 -13.43 5.50
N ILE A 162 -1.83 -14.59 6.11
CA ILE A 162 -0.81 -15.30 6.90
C ILE A 162 0.38 -15.69 6.02
N ASP A 163 0.16 -16.15 4.79
CA ASP A 163 1.22 -16.52 3.86
C ASP A 163 2.13 -15.34 3.53
N VAL A 164 1.58 -14.15 3.31
CA VAL A 164 2.39 -12.92 3.11
C VAL A 164 3.23 -12.60 4.34
N VAL A 165 2.60 -12.59 5.53
CA VAL A 165 3.31 -12.27 6.78
C VAL A 165 4.43 -13.29 7.02
N ARG A 166 4.15 -14.59 6.83
CA ARG A 166 5.13 -15.67 6.97
C ARG A 166 6.27 -15.52 5.95
N ALA A 167 5.96 -15.16 4.70
CA ALA A 167 6.95 -14.93 3.66
C ALA A 167 7.92 -13.81 4.06
N VAL A 168 7.41 -12.69 4.55
CA VAL A 168 8.23 -11.58 5.05
C VAL A 168 9.05 -12.00 6.26
N CYS A 169 8.49 -12.74 7.22
CA CYS A 169 9.24 -13.22 8.38
C CYS A 169 10.43 -14.13 8.01
N ASN A 170 10.31 -14.87 6.91
CA ASN A 170 11.38 -15.72 6.38
C ASN A 170 12.40 -14.97 5.51
N SER A 171 12.22 -13.69 5.25
CA SER A 171 13.21 -12.86 4.56
C SER A 171 14.27 -12.35 5.52
N ASP A 172 15.51 -12.23 5.05
CA ASP A 172 16.56 -11.55 5.81
C ASP A 172 16.29 -10.04 5.93
N ARG A 173 15.45 -9.51 5.03
CA ARG A 173 15.00 -8.11 5.03
C ARG A 173 13.73 -7.86 5.82
N ARG A 174 13.27 -8.83 6.62
CA ARG A 174 12.00 -8.74 7.38
C ARG A 174 11.82 -7.47 8.20
N ASP A 175 12.90 -6.92 8.73
CA ASP A 175 12.85 -5.73 9.58
C ASP A 175 12.79 -4.42 8.77
N GLU A 176 13.08 -4.48 7.47
CA GLU A 176 12.99 -3.36 6.52
C GLU A 176 11.60 -3.23 5.88
N ILE A 177 10.76 -4.27 5.95
CA ILE A 177 9.47 -4.32 5.24
C ILE A 177 8.33 -4.07 6.21
N ALA A 178 7.59 -2.99 6.01
CA ALA A 178 6.36 -2.69 6.73
C ALA A 178 5.16 -3.43 6.12
N LEU A 179 4.24 -3.92 6.96
CA LEU A 179 3.01 -4.57 6.50
C LEU A 179 1.81 -3.70 6.81
N TYR A 180 0.92 -3.54 5.81
CA TYR A 180 -0.30 -2.77 5.92
C TYR A 180 -1.51 -3.62 5.58
N THR A 181 -2.59 -3.52 6.34
CA THR A 181 -3.85 -4.17 5.98
C THR A 181 -4.62 -3.37 4.94
N GLY A 182 -5.23 -4.07 4.01
CA GLY A 182 -6.25 -3.60 3.10
C GLY A 182 -7.49 -4.52 3.16
N ASN A 183 -7.59 -5.37 4.19
CA ASN A 183 -8.73 -6.25 4.45
C ASN A 183 -9.80 -5.46 5.22
N ASP A 184 -10.73 -4.81 4.50
CA ASP A 184 -11.80 -3.98 5.09
C ASP A 184 -12.70 -4.75 6.06
N ASP A 185 -12.80 -6.06 5.92
CA ASP A 185 -13.58 -6.96 6.77
C ASP A 185 -12.88 -7.38 8.09
N ASN A 186 -11.58 -7.03 8.26
CA ASN A 186 -10.79 -7.56 9.37
C ASN A 186 -9.74 -6.59 9.93
N ILE A 187 -9.96 -5.28 9.82
CA ILE A 187 -8.97 -4.23 10.12
C ILE A 187 -8.43 -4.35 11.55
N VAL A 188 -9.32 -4.39 12.53
CA VAL A 188 -8.95 -4.38 13.96
C VAL A 188 -8.15 -5.63 14.32
N ALA A 189 -8.62 -6.80 13.90
CA ALA A 189 -7.94 -8.06 14.16
C ALA A 189 -6.57 -8.13 13.48
N ASP A 190 -6.45 -7.66 12.23
CA ASP A 190 -5.16 -7.56 11.54
C ASP A 190 -4.17 -6.68 12.30
N LEU A 191 -4.64 -5.54 12.77
CA LEU A 191 -3.82 -4.58 13.49
C LEU A 191 -3.45 -5.03 14.91
N LEU A 192 -4.31 -5.75 15.63
CA LEU A 192 -4.03 -6.26 16.98
C LEU A 192 -3.15 -7.50 16.97
N THR A 193 -3.23 -8.33 15.93
CA THR A 193 -2.52 -9.61 15.88
C THR A 193 -1.01 -9.44 15.87
N GLU A 194 -0.32 -10.12 16.79
CA GLU A 194 1.11 -10.38 16.69
C GLU A 194 1.32 -11.75 16.07
N TYR A 195 1.79 -11.78 14.85
CA TYR A 195 2.14 -13.02 14.15
C TYR A 195 3.49 -13.52 14.66
N SER A 196 3.60 -14.83 14.91
CA SER A 196 4.83 -15.45 15.38
C SER A 196 5.11 -16.73 14.58
N PHE A 197 6.30 -16.81 14.01
CA PHE A 197 6.74 -17.96 13.21
C PHE A 197 8.11 -18.46 13.67
N ASN A 198 8.30 -19.78 13.61
CA ASN A 198 9.62 -20.34 13.81
C ASN A 198 10.40 -20.24 12.49
N VAL A 199 11.47 -19.47 12.48
CA VAL A 199 12.38 -19.30 11.35
C VAL A 199 13.76 -19.77 11.77
N ASN A 200 14.23 -20.90 11.22
CA ASN A 200 15.52 -21.48 11.53
C ASN A 200 15.77 -21.69 13.05
N GLY A 201 14.75 -22.15 13.76
CA GLY A 201 14.82 -22.40 15.20
C GLY A 201 14.62 -21.17 16.09
N LYS A 202 14.39 -19.99 15.51
CA LYS A 202 14.13 -18.76 16.25
C LYS A 202 12.69 -18.28 16.05
N GLN A 203 12.07 -17.80 17.11
CA GLN A 203 10.77 -17.15 17.02
C GLN A 203 10.93 -15.73 16.44
N VAL A 204 10.32 -15.52 15.27
CA VAL A 204 10.26 -14.22 14.59
C VAL A 204 8.85 -13.68 14.72
N LYS A 205 8.72 -12.47 15.26
CA LYS A 205 7.45 -11.78 15.44
C LYS A 205 7.27 -10.67 14.41
N LYS A 206 6.06 -10.50 13.92
CA LYS A 206 5.71 -9.45 12.96
C LYS A 206 4.30 -8.93 13.22
N ARG A 207 4.12 -7.62 13.04
CA ARG A 207 2.80 -6.97 13.13
C ARG A 207 2.49 -6.23 11.84
N ILE A 208 1.21 -6.10 11.54
CA ILE A 208 0.70 -5.13 10.57
C ILE A 208 0.68 -3.78 11.28
N VAL A 209 1.32 -2.77 10.69
CA VAL A 209 1.59 -1.49 11.36
C VAL A 209 0.55 -0.42 11.10
N GLY A 210 -0.26 -0.58 10.05
CA GLY A 210 -1.26 0.40 9.67
C GLY A 210 -2.23 -0.14 8.63
N GLY A 211 -3.15 0.72 8.20
CA GLY A 211 -4.12 0.41 7.15
C GLY A 211 -3.95 1.32 5.94
N LEU A 212 -4.21 0.76 4.77
CA LEU A 212 -4.30 1.46 3.50
C LEU A 212 -5.47 0.87 2.71
N LEU A 213 -6.69 1.43 2.87
CA LEU A 213 -7.92 0.84 2.37
C LEU A 213 -9.00 1.90 2.15
N GLY A 214 -10.03 1.56 1.35
CA GLY A 214 -11.11 2.46 0.96
C GLY A 214 -11.97 2.93 2.12
N HIS A 215 -12.27 2.06 3.07
CA HIS A 215 -13.02 2.40 4.29
C HIS A 215 -12.35 3.55 5.06
N TRP A 216 -11.04 3.51 5.23
CA TRP A 216 -10.30 4.56 5.93
C TRP A 216 -10.20 5.86 5.14
N ALA A 217 -10.32 5.81 3.82
CA ALA A 217 -10.39 7.00 3.00
C ALA A 217 -11.68 7.83 3.22
N VAL A 218 -12.78 7.17 3.60
CA VAL A 218 -14.06 7.86 3.85
C VAL A 218 -14.13 8.43 5.27
N TRP A 219 -13.74 7.65 6.28
CA TRP A 219 -13.78 8.04 7.71
C TRP A 219 -12.37 8.22 8.29
N THR A 220 -11.50 8.91 7.59
CA THR A 220 -10.07 8.99 7.90
C THR A 220 -9.79 9.44 9.33
N LYS A 221 -10.51 10.45 9.84
CA LYS A 221 -10.32 10.90 11.23
C LYS A 221 -10.61 9.77 12.24
N LYS A 222 -11.70 9.05 12.05
CA LYS A 222 -12.05 7.91 12.92
C LYS A 222 -11.08 6.75 12.76
N ALA A 223 -10.55 6.54 11.56
CA ALA A 223 -9.52 5.55 11.32
C ALA A 223 -8.20 5.88 12.03
N VAL A 224 -7.83 7.15 12.06
CA VAL A 224 -6.64 7.62 12.81
C VAL A 224 -6.85 7.43 14.31
N GLU A 225 -7.99 7.84 14.86
CA GLU A 225 -8.34 7.63 16.27
C GLU A 225 -8.27 6.15 16.64
N LEU A 226 -8.90 5.27 15.85
CA LEU A 226 -8.87 3.82 16.05
C LEU A 226 -7.44 3.25 16.02
N LEU A 227 -6.60 3.70 15.08
CA LEU A 227 -5.20 3.25 15.00
C LEU A 227 -4.42 3.64 16.24
N GLU A 228 -4.61 4.83 16.79
CA GLU A 228 -3.95 5.27 18.00
C GLU A 228 -4.43 4.49 19.24
N GLU A 229 -5.73 4.18 19.33
CA GLU A 229 -6.26 3.27 20.37
C GLU A 229 -5.62 1.89 20.29
N ILE A 230 -5.53 1.31 19.09
CA ILE A 230 -4.87 0.01 18.87
C ILE A 230 -3.38 0.07 19.28
N LYS A 231 -2.68 1.14 18.95
CA LYS A 231 -1.27 1.31 19.34
C LYS A 231 -1.12 1.39 20.85
N ALA A 232 -2.03 2.09 21.56
CA ALA A 232 -2.04 2.16 23.02
C ALA A 232 -2.22 0.77 23.64
N VAL A 233 -3.24 0.04 23.20
CA VAL A 233 -3.54 -1.34 23.64
C VAL A 233 -2.36 -2.29 23.42
N ARG A 234 -1.68 -2.21 22.27
CA ARG A 234 -0.50 -3.05 21.98
C ARG A 234 0.67 -2.84 22.95
N ASN A 235 0.77 -1.67 23.55
CA ASN A 235 1.84 -1.29 24.46
C ASN A 235 1.50 -1.58 25.93
N GLU A 236 0.26 -1.98 26.23
CA GLU A 236 -0.15 -2.36 27.58
C GLU A 236 0.24 -3.82 27.87
N PRO A 237 0.95 -4.09 28.98
CA PRO A 237 1.44 -5.44 29.32
C PRO A 237 0.33 -6.45 29.64
N THR A 238 -0.88 -5.99 29.93
CA THR A 238 -1.99 -6.78 30.50
C THR A 238 -2.78 -7.61 29.50
N ILE A 239 -2.65 -7.38 28.19
CA ILE A 239 -3.44 -8.10 27.17
C ILE A 239 -2.73 -9.35 26.62
N ALA A 240 -1.48 -9.57 27.00
CA ALA A 240 -0.70 -10.74 26.55
C ALA A 240 -0.92 -12.01 27.41
N ALA A 241 -1.79 -11.98 28.42
CA ALA A 241 -1.92 -13.05 29.41
C ALA A 241 -3.32 -13.70 29.49
N GLU A 242 -4.30 -13.26 28.70
CA GLU A 242 -5.63 -13.87 28.57
C GLU A 242 -5.92 -14.27 27.09
#